data_8f46f44a8aba05f9756c06a859aed883
#
_entry.id   8f46f44a8aba05f9756c06a859aed883
#
_cell.length_a   1.000
_cell.length_b   1.000
_cell.length_c   1.000
_cell.angle_alpha   90.00
_cell.angle_beta   90.00
_cell.angle_gamma   90.00
#
_symmetry.space_group_name_H-M   'P 1'
#
loop_
_entity.id
_entity.type
_entity.pdbx_description
1 polymer ?
#
loop_
_entity_poly.entity_id
_entity_poly.type
_entity_poly.pdbx_seq_one_letter_code
_entity_poly.pdbx_strand_id
1 'polypeptide(L)'
;MDASENPGTREVRDFYGRRYRIGEPAHQLIGHSRRWQAWCAWACMAAISQLQYAYGTAALGLQATHGWSLRETMWLLALFVGFQAMVAIPVAWMHRHRPASPAQLVVVGGALTACGLLTLAHVDGFAAAVVGYALVGGVGAGFVYSTCVTTAAKWFPDNRVATISFVTGGFACGAVPSIALLTVFSSQRGQTAVLDVAALVTLVIVTAFGLQLKDPPPRWWPPEIDAQLWAVDRKLNPSLPHNIPAARHYAPGEAMRTDALPLMWLILALITAVSLFGIAFIPSYAVAADLGLVVAGLAAGLLATVNGLGRSLAGRLSDRFGRRRVLAVVLAVEGLTQFGLALAGQAGSSWAFVLCAMLAGVGGGAFYAILGNLVLEYFGESSQLQNHAILYSAKAVGALVGVGGAAFLIDAVGYEWLFVAAGLVGLGTATIVRFLKQPGRPSLDG
;
A
#
# COMPACT_ATOMS: atom_id res chain seq x y z
N MET A 1 -31.33 -10.71 -20.06
CA MET A 1 -31.37 -9.73 -21.15
C MET A 1 -29.93 -9.57 -21.64
N ASP A 2 -29.66 -10.15 -22.80
CA ASP A 2 -28.35 -10.13 -23.44
C ASP A 2 -27.99 -8.69 -23.79
N ALA A 3 -26.87 -8.22 -23.20
CA ALA A 3 -26.29 -6.94 -23.58
C ALA A 3 -25.78 -7.09 -25.03
N SER A 4 -26.34 -6.26 -25.92
CA SER A 4 -25.99 -6.11 -27.32
C SER A 4 -24.48 -6.30 -27.55
N GLU A 5 -24.10 -7.34 -28.28
CA GLU A 5 -22.77 -7.55 -28.81
C GLU A 5 -22.42 -6.37 -29.72
N ASN A 6 -21.48 -5.57 -29.24
CA ASN A 6 -20.90 -4.51 -30.09
C ASN A 6 -20.15 -5.23 -31.22
N PRO A 7 -20.44 -4.98 -32.53
CA PRO A 7 -19.94 -5.81 -33.65
C PRO A 7 -18.41 -5.82 -33.83
N GLY A 8 -17.65 -5.14 -32.95
CA GLY A 8 -16.19 -5.10 -32.96
C GLY A 8 -15.50 -5.84 -31.80
N THR A 9 -16.23 -6.50 -30.89
CA THR A 9 -15.62 -7.18 -29.74
C THR A 9 -15.49 -8.68 -29.95
N ARG A 10 -14.24 -9.19 -29.84
CA ARG A 10 -13.92 -10.62 -29.92
C ARG A 10 -13.65 -11.17 -28.55
N GLU A 11 -14.35 -12.23 -28.12
CA GLU A 11 -14.02 -12.99 -26.92
C GLU A 11 -12.92 -14.02 -27.26
N VAL A 12 -11.82 -14.02 -26.47
CA VAL A 12 -10.69 -14.93 -26.64
C VAL A 12 -10.46 -15.68 -25.33
N ARG A 13 -10.17 -16.98 -25.43
CA ARG A 13 -9.69 -17.81 -24.30
C ARG A 13 -8.20 -18.04 -24.43
N ASP A 14 -7.47 -17.86 -23.35
CA ASP A 14 -6.08 -18.22 -23.28
C ASP A 14 -5.88 -19.71 -22.95
N PHE A 15 -4.61 -20.14 -22.93
CA PHE A 15 -4.22 -21.53 -22.62
C PHE A 15 -4.72 -22.01 -21.25
N TYR A 16 -4.88 -21.11 -20.26
CA TYR A 16 -5.38 -21.42 -18.92
C TYR A 16 -6.89 -21.32 -18.79
N GLY A 17 -7.62 -21.11 -19.89
CA GLY A 17 -9.07 -20.98 -19.93
C GLY A 17 -9.64 -19.65 -19.46
N ARG A 18 -8.78 -18.64 -19.21
CA ARG A 18 -9.20 -17.28 -18.86
C ARG A 18 -9.84 -16.62 -20.09
N ARG A 19 -10.91 -15.89 -19.86
CA ARG A 19 -11.68 -15.22 -20.93
C ARG A 19 -11.38 -13.75 -20.94
N TYR A 20 -11.01 -13.26 -22.11
CA TYR A 20 -10.72 -11.86 -22.36
C TYR A 20 -11.61 -11.33 -23.49
N ARG A 21 -11.93 -10.04 -23.42
CA ARG A 21 -12.70 -9.32 -24.44
C ARG A 21 -11.75 -8.35 -25.13
N ILE A 22 -11.38 -8.66 -26.37
CA ILE A 22 -10.58 -7.79 -27.24
C ILE A 22 -11.55 -6.90 -28.01
N GLY A 23 -11.40 -5.59 -27.87
CA GLY A 23 -12.28 -4.60 -28.49
C GLY A 23 -11.51 -3.32 -28.82
N GLU A 24 -12.12 -2.18 -28.60
CA GLU A 24 -11.53 -0.88 -28.89
C GLU A 24 -10.26 -0.63 -28.08
N PRO A 25 -9.21 -0.04 -28.68
CA PRO A 25 -8.00 0.36 -27.97
C PRO A 25 -8.27 1.50 -26.98
N ALA A 26 -7.41 1.62 -25.97
CA ALA A 26 -7.61 2.59 -24.88
C ALA A 26 -7.85 4.02 -25.36
N HIS A 27 -7.15 4.47 -26.41
CA HIS A 27 -7.29 5.84 -26.93
C HIS A 27 -8.68 6.12 -27.52
N GLN A 28 -9.40 5.11 -28.02
CA GLN A 28 -10.79 5.25 -28.49
C GLN A 28 -11.76 5.28 -27.30
N LEU A 29 -11.50 4.51 -26.24
CA LEU A 29 -12.35 4.44 -25.06
C LEU A 29 -12.28 5.68 -24.17
N ILE A 30 -11.10 6.27 -24.03
CA ILE A 30 -10.85 7.35 -23.04
C ILE A 30 -10.15 8.59 -23.62
N GLY A 31 -9.89 8.64 -24.93
CA GLY A 31 -9.19 9.75 -25.60
C GLY A 31 -7.66 9.79 -25.33
N HIS A 32 -7.15 8.91 -24.48
CA HIS A 32 -5.75 8.86 -24.05
C HIS A 32 -5.22 7.41 -24.05
N SER A 33 -3.89 7.26 -23.93
CA SER A 33 -3.30 5.94 -23.72
C SER A 33 -3.67 5.40 -22.33
N ARG A 34 -3.69 4.05 -22.18
CA ARG A 34 -3.93 3.43 -20.86
C ARG A 34 -2.93 3.84 -19.79
N ARG A 35 -1.72 4.28 -20.17
CA ARG A 35 -0.70 4.81 -19.25
C ARG A 35 -1.19 6.07 -18.52
N TRP A 36 -2.06 6.87 -19.15
CA TRP A 36 -2.65 8.03 -18.51
C TRP A 36 -3.46 7.66 -17.27
N GLN A 37 -4.24 6.56 -17.33
CA GLN A 37 -4.97 6.07 -16.17
C GLN A 37 -4.04 5.67 -15.01
N ALA A 38 -2.89 5.06 -15.32
CA ALA A 38 -1.89 4.74 -14.30
C ALA A 38 -1.27 6.00 -13.66
N TRP A 39 -1.00 7.05 -14.46
CA TRP A 39 -0.50 8.33 -13.95
C TRP A 39 -1.54 9.09 -13.12
N CYS A 40 -2.80 9.12 -13.54
CA CYS A 40 -3.89 9.69 -12.75
C CYS A 40 -4.04 8.98 -11.40
N ALA A 41 -4.03 7.65 -11.41
CA ALA A 41 -4.06 6.85 -10.19
C ALA A 41 -2.85 7.10 -9.30
N TRP A 42 -1.63 7.20 -9.88
CA TRP A 42 -0.40 7.52 -9.16
C TRP A 42 -0.47 8.90 -8.49
N ALA A 43 -0.95 9.92 -9.20
CA ALA A 43 -1.11 11.27 -8.67
C ALA A 43 -2.10 11.32 -7.49
N CYS A 44 -3.26 10.65 -7.62
CA CYS A 44 -4.22 10.53 -6.53
C CYS A 44 -3.62 9.82 -5.31
N MET A 45 -2.85 8.74 -5.53
CA MET A 45 -2.16 8.01 -4.48
C MET A 45 -1.09 8.87 -3.79
N ALA A 46 -0.33 9.65 -4.55
CA ALA A 46 0.67 10.57 -4.02
C ALA A 46 0.03 11.66 -3.14
N ALA A 47 -1.11 12.18 -3.55
CA ALA A 47 -1.82 13.22 -2.81
C ALA A 47 -2.33 12.77 -1.43
N ILE A 48 -2.80 11.53 -1.29
CA ILE A 48 -3.30 10.99 0.00
C ILE A 48 -2.21 10.44 0.92
N SER A 49 -0.95 10.47 0.49
CA SER A 49 0.20 9.89 1.17
C SER A 49 0.50 10.53 2.54
N GLN A 50 0.20 11.82 2.66
CA GLN A 50 0.52 12.68 3.81
C GLN A 50 0.01 12.11 5.13
N LEU A 51 -1.22 11.61 5.13
CA LEU A 51 -1.87 11.11 6.35
C LEU A 51 -1.18 9.89 6.98
N GLN A 52 -0.37 9.16 6.22
CA GLN A 52 0.32 7.99 6.74
C GLN A 52 1.84 8.19 6.80
N TYR A 53 2.48 8.56 5.68
CA TYR A 53 3.95 8.59 5.61
C TYR A 53 4.58 9.83 6.20
N ALA A 54 3.90 10.98 6.17
CA ALA A 54 4.37 12.20 6.84
C ALA A 54 3.97 12.25 8.32
N TYR A 55 3.08 11.36 8.77
CA TYR A 55 2.52 11.39 10.11
C TYR A 55 3.57 11.26 11.22
N GLY A 56 4.53 10.35 11.08
CA GLY A 56 5.60 10.18 12.09
C GLY A 56 6.41 11.46 12.30
N THR A 57 6.65 12.24 11.24
CA THR A 57 7.31 13.56 11.33
C THR A 57 6.36 14.61 11.92
N ALA A 58 5.08 14.61 11.51
CA ALA A 58 4.07 15.51 12.04
C ALA A 58 3.80 15.26 13.55
N ALA A 59 3.89 14.02 13.99
CA ALA A 59 3.59 13.61 15.36
C ALA A 59 4.40 14.38 16.43
N LEU A 60 5.68 14.70 16.10
CA LEU A 60 6.53 15.49 16.99
C LEU A 60 5.94 16.85 17.33
N GLY A 61 5.32 17.52 16.37
CA GLY A 61 4.71 18.81 16.62
C GLY A 61 3.23 18.73 17.01
N LEU A 62 2.50 17.70 16.60
CA LEU A 62 1.12 17.49 17.06
C LEU A 62 1.05 17.31 18.57
N GLN A 63 2.03 16.62 19.17
CA GLN A 63 2.15 16.51 20.61
C GLN A 63 2.32 17.89 21.28
N ALA A 64 3.19 18.73 20.71
CA ALA A 64 3.43 20.08 21.24
C ALA A 64 2.24 21.02 21.00
N THR A 65 1.51 20.88 19.89
CA THR A 65 0.40 21.74 19.50
C THR A 65 -0.86 21.45 20.31
N HIS A 66 -1.23 20.16 20.43
CA HIS A 66 -2.52 19.74 21.04
C HIS A 66 -2.36 19.21 22.47
N GLY A 67 -1.12 19.11 22.97
CA GLY A 67 -0.85 18.55 24.30
C GLY A 67 -1.10 17.03 24.40
N TRP A 68 -1.19 16.33 23.26
CA TRP A 68 -1.41 14.88 23.23
C TRP A 68 -0.14 14.12 23.63
N SER A 69 -0.33 13.03 24.36
CA SER A 69 0.76 12.10 24.65
C SER A 69 1.23 11.39 23.37
N LEU A 70 2.46 10.85 23.40
CA LEU A 70 2.97 9.99 22.32
C LEU A 70 1.99 8.84 22.03
N ARG A 71 1.42 8.24 23.07
CA ARG A 71 0.46 7.16 22.98
C ARG A 71 -0.80 7.56 22.22
N GLU A 72 -1.43 8.68 22.60
CA GLU A 72 -2.61 9.20 21.89
C GLU A 72 -2.30 9.50 20.44
N THR A 73 -1.19 10.18 20.17
CA THR A 73 -0.77 10.53 18.82
C THR A 73 -0.57 9.27 17.96
N MET A 74 0.10 8.24 18.45
CA MET A 74 0.33 7.02 17.69
C MET A 74 -0.95 6.18 17.51
N TRP A 75 -1.88 6.21 18.47
CA TRP A 75 -3.19 5.58 18.31
C TRP A 75 -4.03 6.21 17.22
N LEU A 76 -3.93 7.52 17.00
CA LEU A 76 -4.59 8.17 15.86
C LEU A 76 -4.11 7.59 14.53
N LEU A 77 -2.81 7.39 14.36
CA LEU A 77 -2.27 6.75 13.15
C LEU A 77 -2.71 5.29 13.03
N ALA A 78 -2.65 4.53 14.13
CA ALA A 78 -3.06 3.12 14.12
C ALA A 78 -4.51 2.95 13.69
N LEU A 79 -5.41 3.77 14.23
CA LEU A 79 -6.83 3.79 13.89
C LEU A 79 -7.07 4.26 12.46
N PHE A 80 -6.37 5.32 12.02
CA PHE A 80 -6.43 5.78 10.63
C PHE A 80 -6.11 4.66 9.64
N VAL A 81 -4.98 3.96 9.84
CA VAL A 81 -4.59 2.83 8.98
C VAL A 81 -5.57 1.67 9.09
N GLY A 82 -6.12 1.44 10.29
CA GLY A 82 -7.16 0.45 10.52
C GLY A 82 -8.40 0.72 9.67
N PHE A 83 -8.97 1.92 9.74
CA PHE A 83 -10.13 2.31 8.93
C PHE A 83 -9.82 2.31 7.44
N GLN A 84 -8.64 2.82 7.04
CA GLN A 84 -8.20 2.78 5.64
C GLN A 84 -8.19 1.35 5.08
N ALA A 85 -7.68 0.38 5.84
CA ALA A 85 -7.59 -1.00 5.39
C ALA A 85 -8.96 -1.69 5.33
N MET A 86 -9.81 -1.44 6.33
CA MET A 86 -11.13 -2.10 6.42
C MET A 86 -12.09 -1.63 5.33
N VAL A 87 -11.93 -0.43 4.78
CA VAL A 87 -12.72 0.08 3.66
C VAL A 87 -12.60 -0.78 2.39
N ALA A 88 -11.53 -1.53 2.22
CA ALA A 88 -11.39 -2.45 1.08
C ALA A 88 -12.55 -3.46 0.99
N ILE A 89 -13.13 -3.86 2.13
CA ILE A 89 -14.25 -4.82 2.18
C ILE A 89 -15.54 -4.22 1.59
N PRO A 90 -16.07 -3.08 2.10
CA PRO A 90 -17.26 -2.46 1.50
C PRO A 90 -17.04 -2.01 0.06
N VAL A 91 -15.83 -1.55 -0.31
CA VAL A 91 -15.52 -1.18 -1.71
C VAL A 91 -15.61 -2.42 -2.61
N ALA A 92 -15.07 -3.56 -2.22
CA ALA A 92 -15.19 -4.80 -2.97
C ALA A 92 -16.65 -5.27 -3.11
N TRP A 93 -17.47 -5.07 -2.07
CA TRP A 93 -18.90 -5.34 -2.10
C TRP A 93 -19.66 -4.39 -3.04
N MET A 94 -19.36 -3.09 -2.99
CA MET A 94 -19.97 -2.06 -3.85
C MET A 94 -19.69 -2.34 -5.33
N HIS A 95 -18.46 -2.67 -5.68
CA HIS A 95 -18.09 -3.01 -7.06
C HIS A 95 -18.87 -4.22 -7.62
N ARG A 96 -19.31 -5.12 -6.76
CA ARG A 96 -20.09 -6.31 -7.16
C ARG A 96 -21.58 -6.02 -7.34
N HIS A 97 -22.18 -5.21 -6.45
CA HIS A 97 -23.62 -5.05 -6.34
C HIS A 97 -24.16 -3.70 -6.86
N ARG A 98 -23.37 -2.65 -6.71
CA ARG A 98 -23.72 -1.28 -7.14
C ARG A 98 -22.46 -0.59 -7.63
N PRO A 99 -22.08 -0.74 -8.90
CA PRO A 99 -20.86 -0.16 -9.42
C PRO A 99 -20.95 1.38 -9.38
N ALA A 100 -20.31 1.98 -8.36
CA ALA A 100 -20.02 3.41 -8.38
C ALA A 100 -18.88 3.69 -9.36
N SER A 101 -18.91 4.84 -10.02
CA SER A 101 -17.82 5.18 -10.93
C SER A 101 -16.51 5.40 -10.16
N PRO A 102 -15.35 4.99 -10.71
CA PRO A 102 -14.05 5.25 -10.08
C PRO A 102 -13.86 6.72 -9.73
N ALA A 103 -14.25 7.63 -10.61
CA ALA A 103 -14.17 9.07 -10.39
C ALA A 103 -14.93 9.51 -9.15
N GLN A 104 -16.18 9.05 -8.96
CA GLN A 104 -16.97 9.42 -7.79
C GLN A 104 -16.32 8.95 -6.48
N LEU A 105 -15.90 7.67 -6.42
CA LEU A 105 -15.25 7.12 -5.20
C LEU A 105 -13.96 7.85 -4.87
N VAL A 106 -13.15 8.18 -5.88
CA VAL A 106 -11.87 8.86 -5.68
C VAL A 106 -12.07 10.31 -5.25
N VAL A 107 -12.97 11.07 -5.89
CA VAL A 107 -13.23 12.48 -5.52
C VAL A 107 -13.84 12.59 -4.12
N VAL A 108 -14.81 11.76 -3.77
CA VAL A 108 -15.38 11.72 -2.43
C VAL A 108 -14.29 11.32 -1.43
N GLY A 109 -13.49 10.29 -1.74
CA GLY A 109 -12.37 9.87 -0.91
C GLY A 109 -11.35 10.98 -0.68
N GLY A 110 -11.03 11.76 -1.72
CA GLY A 110 -10.12 12.91 -1.64
C GLY A 110 -10.65 14.02 -0.72
N ALA A 111 -11.94 14.34 -0.82
CA ALA A 111 -12.58 15.32 0.06
C ALA A 111 -12.54 14.87 1.54
N LEU A 112 -12.88 13.60 1.82
CA LEU A 112 -12.80 13.05 3.18
C LEU A 112 -11.34 13.03 3.70
N THR A 113 -10.37 12.75 2.84
CA THR A 113 -8.94 12.79 3.17
C THR A 113 -8.49 14.20 3.53
N ALA A 114 -8.91 15.21 2.75
CA ALA A 114 -8.61 16.61 3.04
C ALA A 114 -9.22 17.07 4.38
N CYS A 115 -10.47 16.65 4.67
CA CYS A 115 -11.09 16.89 5.98
C CYS A 115 -10.26 16.26 7.12
N GLY A 116 -9.67 15.08 6.92
CA GLY A 116 -8.79 14.46 7.91
C GLY A 116 -7.54 15.31 8.21
N LEU A 117 -6.89 15.88 7.18
CA LEU A 117 -5.74 16.77 7.35
C LEU A 117 -6.13 18.06 8.09
N LEU A 118 -7.26 18.68 7.71
CA LEU A 118 -7.78 19.87 8.40
C LEU A 118 -8.13 19.59 9.86
N THR A 119 -8.63 18.40 10.17
CA THR A 119 -8.88 17.98 11.55
C THR A 119 -7.58 17.95 12.36
N LEU A 120 -6.50 17.38 11.83
CA LEU A 120 -5.19 17.39 12.50
C LEU A 120 -4.63 18.80 12.69
N ALA A 121 -4.96 19.73 11.79
CA ALA A 121 -4.46 21.10 11.83
C ALA A 121 -5.17 21.96 12.88
N HIS A 122 -6.48 21.73 13.14
CA HIS A 122 -7.34 22.71 13.82
C HIS A 122 -8.16 22.15 14.98
N VAL A 123 -8.14 20.84 15.23
CA VAL A 123 -9.01 20.23 16.27
C VAL A 123 -8.17 19.75 17.45
N ASP A 124 -8.36 20.38 18.61
CA ASP A 124 -7.60 20.06 19.82
C ASP A 124 -8.13 18.83 20.57
N GLY A 125 -9.42 18.51 20.44
CA GLY A 125 -10.04 17.39 21.14
C GLY A 125 -9.66 16.04 20.56
N PHE A 126 -9.03 15.15 21.35
CA PHE A 126 -8.60 13.82 20.91
C PHE A 126 -9.74 12.98 20.30
N ALA A 127 -10.92 12.95 20.94
CA ALA A 127 -12.07 12.20 20.42
C ALA A 127 -12.55 12.74 19.06
N ALA A 128 -12.53 14.05 18.85
CA ALA A 128 -12.86 14.66 17.57
C ALA A 128 -11.78 14.39 16.51
N ALA A 129 -10.50 14.34 16.91
CA ALA A 129 -9.41 13.91 16.02
C ALA A 129 -9.56 12.44 15.61
N VAL A 130 -10.00 11.55 16.50
CA VAL A 130 -10.31 10.15 16.15
C VAL A 130 -11.41 10.10 15.09
N VAL A 131 -12.46 10.89 15.21
CA VAL A 131 -13.55 10.91 14.22
C VAL A 131 -13.09 11.57 12.91
N GLY A 132 -12.48 12.74 12.96
CA GLY A 132 -12.17 13.50 11.75
C GLY A 132 -10.94 12.94 11.00
N TYR A 133 -9.83 12.70 11.70
CA TYR A 133 -8.63 12.17 11.06
C TYR A 133 -8.68 10.65 10.87
N ALA A 134 -8.90 9.89 11.96
CA ALA A 134 -8.75 8.45 11.87
C ALA A 134 -9.92 7.82 11.09
N LEU A 135 -11.17 8.12 11.43
CA LEU A 135 -12.32 7.53 10.75
C LEU A 135 -12.57 8.19 9.40
N VAL A 136 -12.84 9.50 9.35
CA VAL A 136 -13.22 10.19 8.09
C VAL A 136 -12.04 10.21 7.11
N GLY A 137 -10.86 10.64 7.57
CA GLY A 137 -9.65 10.64 6.75
C GLY A 137 -9.21 9.24 6.32
N GLY A 138 -9.29 8.25 7.22
CA GLY A 138 -8.97 6.85 6.93
C GLY A 138 -9.90 6.22 5.89
N VAL A 139 -11.21 6.40 6.05
CA VAL A 139 -12.21 5.95 5.07
C VAL A 139 -11.97 6.61 3.71
N GLY A 140 -11.72 7.93 3.69
CA GLY A 140 -11.40 8.67 2.48
C GLY A 140 -10.18 8.12 1.75
N ALA A 141 -9.07 7.97 2.47
CA ALA A 141 -7.83 7.41 1.92
C ALA A 141 -8.03 5.96 1.44
N GLY A 142 -8.87 5.17 2.11
CA GLY A 142 -9.23 3.81 1.71
C GLY A 142 -10.01 3.76 0.38
N PHE A 143 -10.94 4.69 0.16
CA PHE A 143 -11.66 4.82 -1.13
C PHE A 143 -10.69 5.13 -2.27
N VAL A 144 -9.82 6.13 -2.10
CA VAL A 144 -8.83 6.49 -3.13
C VAL A 144 -7.90 5.31 -3.40
N TYR A 145 -7.31 4.73 -2.34
CA TYR A 145 -6.36 3.63 -2.47
C TYR A 145 -6.96 2.43 -3.21
N SER A 146 -8.09 1.92 -2.73
CA SER A 146 -8.71 0.71 -3.29
C SER A 146 -9.16 0.92 -4.73
N THR A 147 -9.71 2.09 -5.06
CA THR A 147 -10.19 2.40 -6.40
C THR A 147 -9.01 2.56 -7.38
N CYS A 148 -7.97 3.32 -7.02
CA CYS A 148 -6.79 3.51 -7.87
C CYS A 148 -6.09 2.18 -8.21
N VAL A 149 -5.91 1.30 -7.21
CA VAL A 149 -5.32 -0.03 -7.42
C VAL A 149 -6.20 -0.88 -8.35
N THR A 150 -7.51 -0.88 -8.12
CA THR A 150 -8.46 -1.69 -8.91
C THR A 150 -8.54 -1.22 -10.35
N THR A 151 -8.67 0.08 -10.58
CA THR A 151 -8.73 0.66 -11.94
C THR A 151 -7.43 0.42 -12.69
N ALA A 152 -6.27 0.63 -12.06
CA ALA A 152 -4.98 0.33 -12.67
C ALA A 152 -4.85 -1.15 -13.05
N ALA A 153 -5.27 -2.07 -12.18
CA ALA A 153 -5.24 -3.50 -12.43
C ALA A 153 -6.10 -3.93 -13.62
N LYS A 154 -7.24 -3.26 -13.85
CA LYS A 154 -8.15 -3.54 -14.98
C LYS A 154 -7.59 -3.06 -16.32
N TRP A 155 -6.87 -1.93 -16.35
CA TRP A 155 -6.24 -1.40 -17.56
C TRP A 155 -4.97 -2.13 -17.98
N PHE A 156 -4.32 -2.85 -17.06
CA PHE A 156 -3.05 -3.53 -17.30
C PHE A 156 -3.11 -5.01 -16.93
N PRO A 157 -4.00 -5.81 -17.53
CA PRO A 157 -4.07 -7.24 -17.26
C PRO A 157 -2.79 -7.98 -17.67
N ASP A 158 -2.08 -7.48 -18.69
CA ASP A 158 -0.82 -7.96 -19.22
C ASP A 158 0.41 -7.63 -18.37
N ASN A 159 0.36 -6.52 -17.60
CA ASN A 159 1.49 -6.03 -16.78
C ASN A 159 1.02 -5.53 -15.43
N ARG A 160 0.16 -6.32 -14.80
CA ARG A 160 -0.61 -5.94 -13.61
C ARG A 160 0.25 -5.61 -12.41
N VAL A 161 1.24 -6.48 -12.11
CA VAL A 161 2.09 -6.32 -10.91
C VAL A 161 2.90 -5.05 -10.98
N ALA A 162 3.59 -4.83 -12.08
CA ALA A 162 4.43 -3.64 -12.24
C ALA A 162 3.59 -2.36 -12.20
N THR A 163 2.37 -2.37 -12.78
CA THR A 163 1.49 -1.19 -12.75
C THR A 163 0.91 -0.92 -11.37
N ILE A 164 0.44 -1.95 -10.64
CA ILE A 164 -0.02 -1.78 -9.25
C ILE A 164 1.14 -1.28 -8.37
N SER A 165 2.33 -1.85 -8.54
CA SER A 165 3.53 -1.44 -7.80
C SER A 165 3.91 -0.01 -8.08
N PHE A 166 3.82 0.45 -9.34
CA PHE A 166 4.03 1.84 -9.73
C PHE A 166 3.00 2.76 -9.08
N VAL A 167 1.71 2.46 -9.21
CA VAL A 167 0.62 3.27 -8.66
C VAL A 167 0.72 3.37 -7.14
N THR A 168 0.93 2.24 -6.46
CA THR A 168 1.10 2.24 -4.99
C THR A 168 2.41 2.87 -4.54
N GLY A 169 3.43 2.95 -5.40
CA GLY A 169 4.66 3.70 -5.15
C GLY A 169 4.39 5.19 -4.91
N GLY A 170 3.42 5.78 -5.60
CA GLY A 170 2.96 7.14 -5.36
C GLY A 170 2.51 7.38 -3.92
N PHE A 171 1.86 6.38 -3.32
CA PHE A 171 1.41 6.45 -1.92
C PHE A 171 2.56 6.57 -0.89
N ALA A 172 3.78 6.23 -1.22
CA ALA A 172 4.93 6.47 -0.34
C ALA A 172 5.69 7.75 -0.74
N CYS A 173 6.05 7.89 -2.01
CA CYS A 173 6.82 9.03 -2.49
C CYS A 173 6.11 10.38 -2.32
N GLY A 174 4.78 10.40 -2.38
CA GLY A 174 4.00 11.64 -2.33
C GLY A 174 4.12 12.39 -1.00
N ALA A 175 4.50 11.73 0.09
CA ALA A 175 4.69 12.37 1.40
C ALA A 175 6.01 13.14 1.53
N VAL A 176 6.98 12.90 0.64
CA VAL A 176 8.34 13.47 0.76
C VAL A 176 8.35 15.00 0.87
N PRO A 177 7.60 15.75 0.03
CA PRO A 177 7.54 17.21 0.19
C PRO A 177 6.99 17.64 1.55
N SER A 178 5.94 16.98 2.05
CA SER A 178 5.35 17.30 3.36
C SER A 178 6.30 16.96 4.51
N ILE A 179 7.03 15.83 4.44
CA ILE A 179 8.06 15.47 5.42
C ILE A 179 9.12 16.56 5.48
N ALA A 180 9.63 17.03 4.33
CA ALA A 180 10.62 18.09 4.27
C ALA A 180 10.09 19.40 4.87
N LEU A 181 8.87 19.80 4.49
CA LEU A 181 8.24 21.03 5.00
C LEU A 181 7.99 20.94 6.52
N LEU A 182 7.47 19.81 7.04
CA LEU A 182 7.25 19.60 8.47
C LEU A 182 8.56 19.61 9.27
N THR A 183 9.67 19.16 8.67
CA THR A 183 10.99 19.22 9.30
C THR A 183 11.50 20.67 9.40
N VAL A 184 11.33 21.46 8.34
CA VAL A 184 11.79 22.87 8.29
C VAL A 184 10.87 23.78 9.10
N PHE A 185 9.55 23.62 8.97
CA PHE A 185 8.54 24.43 9.65
C PHE A 185 8.02 23.72 10.89
N SER A 186 8.91 23.42 11.85
CA SER A 186 8.59 22.65 13.06
C SER A 186 7.82 23.44 14.14
N SER A 187 7.65 24.77 13.97
CA SER A 187 6.82 25.57 14.85
C SER A 187 5.33 25.22 14.72
N GLN A 188 4.53 25.43 15.77
CA GLN A 188 3.08 25.17 15.75
C GLN A 188 2.38 25.81 14.53
N ARG A 189 2.58 27.11 14.30
CA ARG A 189 2.00 27.81 13.13
C ARG A 189 2.48 27.23 11.80
N GLY A 190 3.77 26.85 11.72
CA GLY A 190 4.36 26.26 10.53
C GLY A 190 3.74 24.91 10.21
N GLN A 191 3.54 24.06 11.21
CA GLN A 191 2.90 22.74 11.02
C GLN A 191 1.45 22.86 10.58
N THR A 192 0.65 23.72 11.22
CA THR A 192 -0.73 23.99 10.82
C THR A 192 -0.79 24.42 9.36
N ALA A 193 0.06 25.37 8.95
CA ALA A 193 0.13 25.84 7.56
C ALA A 193 0.52 24.72 6.58
N VAL A 194 1.45 23.84 6.94
CA VAL A 194 1.82 22.69 6.10
C VAL A 194 0.66 21.71 5.93
N LEU A 195 -0.08 21.43 7.01
CA LEU A 195 -1.26 20.54 6.96
C LEU A 195 -2.40 21.16 6.14
N ASP A 196 -2.64 22.48 6.24
CA ASP A 196 -3.64 23.20 5.45
C ASP A 196 -3.31 23.16 3.96
N VAL A 197 -2.04 23.44 3.60
CA VAL A 197 -1.55 23.34 2.22
C VAL A 197 -1.67 21.91 1.71
N ALA A 198 -1.30 20.91 2.52
CA ALA A 198 -1.42 19.51 2.16
C ALA A 198 -2.89 19.10 1.93
N ALA A 199 -3.83 19.62 2.73
CA ALA A 199 -5.27 19.38 2.56
C ALA A 199 -5.76 19.96 1.22
N LEU A 200 -5.42 21.22 0.93
CA LEU A 200 -5.78 21.89 -0.32
C LEU A 200 -5.17 21.17 -1.53
N VAL A 201 -3.89 20.85 -1.49
CA VAL A 201 -3.19 20.12 -2.57
C VAL A 201 -3.81 18.74 -2.79
N THR A 202 -4.14 18.04 -1.71
CA THR A 202 -4.84 16.74 -1.80
C THR A 202 -6.19 16.88 -2.49
N LEU A 203 -7.01 17.84 -2.08
CA LEU A 203 -8.33 18.08 -2.67
C LEU A 203 -8.21 18.42 -4.17
N VAL A 204 -7.30 19.32 -4.52
CA VAL A 204 -7.10 19.76 -5.92
C VAL A 204 -6.59 18.60 -6.78
N ILE A 205 -5.54 17.92 -6.37
CA ILE A 205 -4.94 16.83 -7.15
C ILE A 205 -5.92 15.66 -7.31
N VAL A 206 -6.55 15.22 -6.20
CA VAL A 206 -7.48 14.09 -6.25
C VAL A 206 -8.73 14.42 -7.06
N THR A 207 -9.22 15.65 -7.03
CA THR A 207 -10.32 16.07 -7.87
C THR A 207 -9.90 16.13 -9.35
N ALA A 208 -8.80 16.79 -9.69
CA ALA A 208 -8.35 16.98 -11.06
C ALA A 208 -8.05 15.66 -11.78
N PHE A 209 -7.31 14.77 -11.14
CA PHE A 209 -6.93 13.48 -11.71
C PHE A 209 -7.98 12.38 -11.46
N GLY A 210 -8.69 12.42 -10.32
CA GLY A 210 -9.73 11.47 -9.99
C GLY A 210 -10.91 11.53 -10.95
N LEU A 211 -11.34 12.72 -11.40
CA LEU A 211 -12.39 12.89 -12.42
C LEU A 211 -12.05 12.24 -13.76
N GLN A 212 -10.76 12.01 -14.04
CA GLN A 212 -10.31 11.38 -15.28
C GLN A 212 -10.22 9.84 -15.17
N LEU A 213 -10.38 9.28 -13.97
CA LEU A 213 -10.33 7.83 -13.77
C LEU A 213 -11.61 7.17 -14.31
N LYS A 214 -11.41 6.21 -15.20
CA LYS A 214 -12.46 5.39 -15.80
C LYS A 214 -12.03 3.92 -15.79
N ASP A 215 -12.99 3.02 -15.56
CA ASP A 215 -12.75 1.59 -15.74
C ASP A 215 -12.88 1.21 -17.23
N PRO A 216 -12.07 0.26 -17.72
CA PRO A 216 -12.28 -0.33 -19.02
C PRO A 216 -13.52 -1.24 -19.01
N PRO A 217 -14.04 -1.65 -20.20
CA PRO A 217 -15.10 -2.65 -20.30
C PRO A 217 -14.74 -3.95 -19.52
N PRO A 218 -15.73 -4.70 -19.05
CA PRO A 218 -15.45 -5.94 -18.30
C PRO A 218 -14.61 -6.93 -19.10
N ARG A 219 -13.55 -7.47 -18.46
CA ARG A 219 -12.59 -8.41 -19.07
C ARG A 219 -11.83 -7.85 -20.26
N TRP A 220 -11.68 -6.52 -20.35
CA TRP A 220 -10.94 -5.88 -21.43
C TRP A 220 -9.49 -6.35 -21.49
N TRP A 221 -9.02 -6.59 -22.71
CA TRP A 221 -7.64 -6.92 -23.02
C TRP A 221 -7.11 -5.95 -24.08
N PRO A 222 -5.87 -5.46 -23.95
CA PRO A 222 -5.29 -4.55 -24.93
C PRO A 222 -5.17 -5.23 -26.29
N PRO A 223 -5.77 -4.63 -27.34
CA PRO A 223 -5.79 -5.26 -28.68
C PRO A 223 -4.41 -5.38 -29.32
N GLU A 224 -3.42 -4.63 -28.84
CA GLU A 224 -2.03 -4.65 -29.33
C GLU A 224 -1.26 -5.88 -28.86
N ILE A 225 -1.81 -6.65 -27.94
CA ILE A 225 -1.14 -7.83 -27.33
C ILE A 225 -2.00 -9.07 -27.52
N ASP A 226 -1.46 -10.06 -28.19
CA ASP A 226 -2.14 -11.35 -28.34
C ASP A 226 -2.23 -12.07 -26.99
N ALA A 227 -3.45 -12.26 -26.47
CA ALA A 227 -3.72 -12.88 -25.18
C ALA A 227 -3.30 -14.36 -25.14
N GLN A 228 -3.39 -15.08 -26.27
CA GLN A 228 -3.02 -16.49 -26.34
C GLN A 228 -1.49 -16.65 -26.32
N LEU A 229 -0.78 -15.84 -27.11
CA LEU A 229 0.69 -15.83 -27.10
C LEU A 229 1.22 -15.35 -25.74
N TRP A 230 0.62 -14.29 -25.15
CA TRP A 230 1.02 -13.79 -23.83
C TRP A 230 0.92 -14.88 -22.74
N ALA A 231 -0.05 -15.76 -22.83
CA ALA A 231 -0.25 -16.83 -21.86
C ALA A 231 0.82 -17.93 -21.90
N VAL A 232 1.59 -18.08 -23.00
CA VAL A 232 2.54 -19.19 -23.20
C VAL A 232 3.96 -18.73 -23.53
N ASP A 233 4.13 -17.53 -24.09
CA ASP A 233 5.44 -17.01 -24.48
C ASP A 233 6.15 -16.28 -23.33
N ARG A 234 7.28 -16.84 -22.89
CA ARG A 234 8.13 -16.27 -21.82
C ARG A 234 8.76 -14.93 -22.19
N LYS A 235 8.90 -14.60 -23.48
CA LYS A 235 9.42 -13.29 -23.91
C LYS A 235 8.38 -12.19 -23.69
N LEU A 236 7.10 -12.50 -23.91
CA LEU A 236 5.99 -11.59 -23.67
C LEU A 236 5.60 -11.52 -22.20
N ASN A 237 5.68 -12.64 -21.49
CA ASN A 237 5.33 -12.75 -20.08
C ASN A 237 6.47 -13.41 -19.27
N PRO A 238 7.41 -12.62 -18.77
CA PRO A 238 8.54 -13.12 -17.99
C PRO A 238 8.16 -13.83 -16.68
N SER A 239 6.91 -13.69 -16.24
CA SER A 239 6.44 -14.29 -14.99
C SER A 239 6.10 -15.78 -15.11
N LEU A 240 5.83 -16.29 -16.31
CA LEU A 240 5.40 -17.68 -16.57
C LEU A 240 6.27 -18.77 -15.95
N PRO A 241 7.62 -18.67 -15.93
CA PRO A 241 8.45 -19.73 -15.36
C PRO A 241 8.25 -19.94 -13.86
N HIS A 242 7.78 -18.91 -13.14
CA HIS A 242 7.79 -18.88 -11.68
C HIS A 242 6.42 -18.61 -11.06
N ASN A 243 5.50 -18.01 -11.82
CA ASN A 243 4.22 -17.52 -11.30
C ASN A 243 3.08 -18.13 -12.13
N ILE A 244 2.73 -19.36 -11.80
CA ILE A 244 1.72 -20.12 -12.54
C ILE A 244 0.32 -19.69 -12.10
N PRO A 245 -0.64 -19.47 -13.02
CA PRO A 245 -2.01 -19.11 -12.68
C PRO A 245 -2.71 -20.16 -11.81
N ALA A 246 -3.77 -19.75 -11.08
CA ALA A 246 -4.57 -20.61 -10.22
C ALA A 246 -5.07 -21.86 -10.96
N ALA A 247 -5.06 -23.00 -10.26
CA ALA A 247 -5.58 -24.25 -10.79
C ALA A 247 -7.11 -24.21 -10.96
N ARG A 248 -7.81 -23.47 -10.09
CA ARG A 248 -9.26 -23.20 -10.15
C ARG A 248 -9.58 -21.85 -9.53
N HIS A 249 -10.81 -21.39 -9.70
CA HIS A 249 -11.32 -20.22 -9.01
C HIS A 249 -11.85 -20.61 -7.63
N TYR A 250 -11.48 -19.82 -6.60
CA TYR A 250 -11.91 -20.01 -5.21
C TYR A 250 -12.83 -18.88 -4.78
N ALA A 251 -13.99 -19.23 -4.25
CA ALA A 251 -14.84 -18.28 -3.53
C ALA A 251 -14.17 -17.86 -2.19
N PRO A 252 -14.55 -16.72 -1.58
CA PRO A 252 -13.92 -16.24 -0.35
C PRO A 252 -13.92 -17.28 0.78
N GLY A 253 -15.06 -17.96 1.00
CA GLY A 253 -15.15 -19.02 2.01
C GLY A 253 -14.30 -20.25 1.73
N GLU A 254 -14.06 -20.59 0.46
CA GLU A 254 -13.16 -21.68 0.07
C GLU A 254 -11.69 -21.26 0.24
N ALA A 255 -11.35 -20.02 -0.16
CA ALA A 255 -10.01 -19.48 -0.01
C ALA A 255 -9.57 -19.41 1.46
N MET A 256 -10.47 -19.00 2.36
CA MET A 256 -10.26 -19.00 3.83
C MET A 256 -10.04 -20.38 4.43
N ARG A 257 -10.56 -21.43 3.80
CA ARG A 257 -10.36 -22.83 4.26
C ARG A 257 -9.06 -23.46 3.75
N THR A 258 -8.33 -22.77 2.87
CA THR A 258 -6.99 -23.21 2.47
C THR A 258 -5.95 -22.76 3.50
N ASP A 259 -4.79 -23.41 3.56
CA ASP A 259 -3.69 -22.93 4.40
C ASP A 259 -3.06 -21.66 3.86
N ALA A 260 -3.23 -21.37 2.57
CA ALA A 260 -2.55 -20.30 1.89
C ALA A 260 -3.08 -18.90 2.26
N LEU A 261 -4.40 -18.66 2.24
CA LEU A 261 -4.94 -17.31 2.52
C LEU A 261 -4.74 -16.88 3.98
N PRO A 262 -5.01 -17.73 5.00
CA PRO A 262 -4.70 -17.40 6.39
C PRO A 262 -3.20 -17.15 6.62
N LEU A 263 -2.32 -17.94 5.99
CA LEU A 263 -0.89 -17.74 6.09
C LEU A 263 -0.43 -16.44 5.42
N MET A 264 -0.97 -16.09 4.25
CA MET A 264 -0.72 -14.80 3.60
C MET A 264 -1.22 -13.64 4.47
N TRP A 265 -2.36 -13.80 5.12
CA TRP A 265 -2.94 -12.82 6.04
C TRP A 265 -2.02 -12.61 7.25
N LEU A 266 -1.53 -13.69 7.86
CA LEU A 266 -0.57 -13.62 8.97
C LEU A 266 0.74 -12.93 8.56
N ILE A 267 1.31 -13.33 7.42
CA ILE A 267 2.52 -12.68 6.87
C ILE A 267 2.28 -11.17 6.69
N LEU A 268 1.14 -10.79 6.10
CA LEU A 268 0.82 -9.38 5.89
C LEU A 268 0.62 -8.64 7.22
N ALA A 269 -0.04 -9.22 8.21
CA ALA A 269 -0.22 -8.61 9.53
C ALA A 269 1.12 -8.35 10.22
N LEU A 270 1.99 -9.37 10.28
CA LEU A 270 3.29 -9.28 10.95
C LEU A 270 4.21 -8.26 10.28
N ILE A 271 4.38 -8.35 8.95
CA ILE A 271 5.28 -7.42 8.26
C ILE A 271 4.74 -6.00 8.19
N THR A 272 3.41 -5.83 8.16
CA THR A 272 2.80 -4.50 8.26
C THR A 272 3.05 -3.90 9.64
N ALA A 273 3.02 -4.70 10.71
CA ALA A 273 3.36 -4.21 12.04
C ALA A 273 4.79 -3.66 12.08
N VAL A 274 5.75 -4.38 11.50
CA VAL A 274 7.17 -3.94 11.41
C VAL A 274 7.31 -2.67 10.58
N SER A 275 6.74 -2.64 9.37
CA SER A 275 6.89 -1.51 8.45
C SER A 275 6.21 -0.24 8.98
N LEU A 276 5.00 -0.34 9.52
CA LEU A 276 4.30 0.81 10.09
C LEU A 276 4.95 1.29 11.39
N PHE A 277 5.51 0.40 12.20
CA PHE A 277 6.35 0.77 13.33
C PHE A 277 7.51 1.66 12.88
N GLY A 278 8.26 1.26 11.87
CA GLY A 278 9.34 2.08 11.29
C GLY A 278 8.85 3.45 10.82
N ILE A 279 7.78 3.50 10.01
CA ILE A 279 7.20 4.75 9.50
C ILE A 279 6.78 5.69 10.64
N ALA A 280 6.19 5.15 11.71
CA ALA A 280 5.67 5.92 12.83
C ALA A 280 6.78 6.42 13.76
N PHE A 281 7.75 5.56 14.12
CA PHE A 281 8.65 5.81 15.23
C PHE A 281 10.09 6.18 14.85
N ILE A 282 10.53 6.00 13.59
CA ILE A 282 11.87 6.45 13.17
C ILE A 282 12.11 7.94 13.47
N PRO A 283 11.17 8.87 13.16
CA PRO A 283 11.40 10.29 13.51
C PRO A 283 11.52 10.54 15.01
N SER A 284 10.64 9.94 15.82
CA SER A 284 10.66 10.09 17.27
C SER A 284 11.91 9.46 17.89
N TYR A 285 12.35 8.31 17.37
CA TYR A 285 13.57 7.65 17.84
C TYR A 285 14.82 8.48 17.49
N ALA A 286 14.90 9.06 16.31
CA ALA A 286 16.02 9.94 15.95
C ALA A 286 16.17 11.14 16.91
N VAL A 287 15.04 11.71 17.32
CA VAL A 287 15.03 12.80 18.32
C VAL A 287 15.41 12.29 19.71
N ALA A 288 14.85 11.14 20.14
CA ALA A 288 15.14 10.54 21.44
C ALA A 288 16.60 10.07 21.57
N ALA A 289 17.25 9.74 20.46
CA ALA A 289 18.68 9.37 20.38
C ALA A 289 19.60 10.58 20.16
N ASP A 290 19.13 11.82 20.37
CA ASP A 290 19.85 13.07 20.19
C ASP A 290 20.47 13.30 18.79
N LEU A 291 19.93 12.62 17.75
CA LEU A 291 20.37 12.81 16.35
C LEU A 291 19.81 14.08 15.72
N GLY A 292 18.75 14.65 16.29
CA GLY A 292 18.11 15.89 15.90
C GLY A 292 17.05 15.79 14.80
N LEU A 293 16.29 16.89 14.62
CA LEU A 293 15.13 16.94 13.69
C LEU A 293 15.52 16.77 12.23
N VAL A 294 16.70 17.24 11.82
CA VAL A 294 17.17 17.12 10.43
C VAL A 294 17.39 15.65 10.08
N VAL A 295 18.02 14.88 10.97
CA VAL A 295 18.21 13.43 10.77
C VAL A 295 16.87 12.70 10.79
N ALA A 296 15.96 13.07 11.68
CA ALA A 296 14.60 12.53 11.72
C ALA A 296 13.87 12.72 10.37
N GLY A 297 13.90 13.94 9.83
CA GLY A 297 13.28 14.28 8.54
C GLY A 297 13.95 13.58 7.36
N LEU A 298 15.29 13.55 7.31
CA LEU A 298 16.04 12.84 6.27
C LEU A 298 15.75 11.33 6.29
N ALA A 299 15.75 10.70 7.47
CA ALA A 299 15.45 9.29 7.63
C ALA A 299 14.03 8.96 7.14
N ALA A 300 13.02 9.74 7.56
CA ALA A 300 11.63 9.55 7.12
C ALA A 300 11.46 9.82 5.62
N GLY A 301 12.07 10.88 5.09
CA GLY A 301 11.99 11.26 3.68
C GLY A 301 12.64 10.24 2.75
N LEU A 302 13.85 9.77 3.08
CA LEU A 302 14.54 8.73 2.31
C LEU A 302 13.85 7.36 2.42
N LEU A 303 13.35 7.00 3.60
CA LEU A 303 12.51 5.81 3.76
C LEU A 303 11.29 5.89 2.81
N ALA A 304 10.55 6.99 2.82
CA ALA A 304 9.36 7.14 1.98
C ALA A 304 9.70 7.11 0.48
N THR A 305 10.79 7.78 0.07
CA THR A 305 11.27 7.80 -1.32
C THR A 305 11.61 6.38 -1.79
N VAL A 306 12.45 5.69 -1.04
CA VAL A 306 12.92 4.35 -1.40
C VAL A 306 11.78 3.32 -1.27
N ASN A 307 10.85 3.50 -0.34
CA ASN A 307 9.65 2.67 -0.24
C ASN A 307 8.81 2.75 -1.54
N GLY A 308 8.60 3.94 -2.07
CA GLY A 308 7.85 4.11 -3.32
C GLY A 308 8.58 3.52 -4.54
N LEU A 309 9.87 3.79 -4.70
CA LEU A 309 10.69 3.26 -5.79
C LEU A 309 10.89 1.74 -5.67
N GLY A 310 11.12 1.27 -4.46
CA GLY A 310 11.35 -0.14 -4.13
C GLY A 310 10.16 -1.03 -4.50
N ARG A 311 8.92 -0.54 -4.36
CA ARG A 311 7.72 -1.27 -4.81
C ARG A 311 7.78 -1.59 -6.30
N SER A 312 8.08 -0.59 -7.13
CA SER A 312 8.16 -0.76 -8.58
C SER A 312 9.26 -1.72 -9.00
N LEU A 313 10.41 -1.64 -8.32
CA LEU A 313 11.53 -2.55 -8.55
C LEU A 313 11.18 -3.98 -8.11
N ALA A 314 10.69 -4.16 -6.89
CA ALA A 314 10.32 -5.47 -6.36
C ALA A 314 9.19 -6.14 -7.16
N GLY A 315 8.23 -5.37 -7.67
CA GLY A 315 7.20 -5.87 -8.59
C GLY A 315 7.81 -6.53 -9.82
N ARG A 316 8.72 -5.83 -10.52
CA ARG A 316 9.42 -6.35 -11.71
C ARG A 316 10.33 -7.54 -11.40
N LEU A 317 11.06 -7.47 -10.28
CA LEU A 317 11.91 -8.58 -9.84
C LEU A 317 11.08 -9.82 -9.49
N SER A 318 9.87 -9.63 -8.91
CA SER A 318 8.99 -10.74 -8.57
C SER A 318 8.43 -11.46 -9.80
N ASP A 319 8.24 -10.76 -10.92
CA ASP A 319 7.90 -11.38 -12.20
C ASP A 319 9.05 -12.24 -12.74
N ARG A 320 10.30 -11.80 -12.58
CA ARG A 320 11.48 -12.47 -13.12
C ARG A 320 12.01 -13.61 -12.25
N PHE A 321 12.02 -13.44 -10.93
CA PHE A 321 12.65 -14.37 -9.97
C PHE A 321 11.66 -15.18 -9.14
N GLY A 322 10.36 -14.92 -9.31
CA GLY A 322 9.29 -15.54 -8.56
C GLY A 322 8.89 -14.75 -7.32
N ARG A 323 7.56 -14.63 -7.09
CA ARG A 323 7.00 -13.77 -6.04
C ARG A 323 7.43 -14.19 -4.65
N ARG A 324 7.41 -15.50 -4.35
CA ARG A 324 7.79 -16.02 -3.02
C ARG A 324 9.23 -15.68 -2.65
N ARG A 325 10.18 -15.84 -3.59
CA ARG A 325 11.60 -15.55 -3.35
C ARG A 325 11.82 -14.06 -3.10
N VAL A 326 11.27 -13.22 -3.98
CA VAL A 326 11.41 -11.75 -3.81
C VAL A 326 10.72 -11.29 -2.53
N LEU A 327 9.55 -11.85 -2.20
CA LEU A 327 8.86 -11.57 -0.94
C LEU A 327 9.78 -11.88 0.26
N ALA A 328 10.35 -13.08 0.33
CA ALA A 328 11.23 -13.46 1.43
C ALA A 328 12.44 -12.51 1.56
N VAL A 329 13.05 -12.10 0.43
CA VAL A 329 14.20 -11.18 0.43
C VAL A 329 13.81 -9.79 0.95
N VAL A 330 12.70 -9.22 0.46
CA VAL A 330 12.28 -7.87 0.92
C VAL A 330 11.89 -7.86 2.39
N LEU A 331 11.27 -8.95 2.90
CA LEU A 331 10.96 -9.08 4.32
C LEU A 331 12.22 -9.25 5.18
N ALA A 332 13.22 -9.99 4.69
CA ALA A 332 14.50 -10.13 5.37
C ALA A 332 15.25 -8.79 5.43
N VAL A 333 15.26 -8.02 4.34
CA VAL A 333 15.85 -6.68 4.32
C VAL A 333 15.16 -5.78 5.34
N GLU A 334 13.83 -5.77 5.37
CA GLU A 334 13.05 -5.01 6.36
C GLU A 334 13.43 -5.39 7.79
N GLY A 335 13.51 -6.70 8.10
CA GLY A 335 13.90 -7.18 9.43
C GLY A 335 15.34 -6.81 9.81
N LEU A 336 16.29 -6.97 8.90
CA LEU A 336 17.70 -6.64 9.16
C LEU A 336 17.92 -5.15 9.42
N THR A 337 17.22 -4.30 8.70
CA THR A 337 17.35 -2.84 8.85
C THR A 337 16.81 -2.34 10.18
N GLN A 338 15.85 -3.03 10.81
CA GLN A 338 15.38 -2.68 12.14
C GLN A 338 16.51 -2.86 13.20
N PHE A 339 17.30 -3.92 13.10
CA PHE A 339 18.49 -4.07 13.96
C PHE A 339 19.53 -2.98 13.71
N GLY A 340 19.74 -2.63 12.41
CA GLY A 340 20.61 -1.55 12.04
C GLY A 340 20.19 -0.19 12.63
N LEU A 341 18.88 0.09 12.66
CA LEU A 341 18.32 1.30 13.28
C LEU A 341 18.55 1.30 14.80
N ALA A 342 18.31 0.17 15.48
CA ALA A 342 18.57 0.05 16.90
C ALA A 342 20.05 0.35 17.24
N LEU A 343 20.98 -0.31 16.53
CA LEU A 343 22.42 -0.12 16.74
C LEU A 343 22.89 1.30 16.38
N ALA A 344 22.39 1.87 15.30
CA ALA A 344 22.77 3.22 14.87
C ALA A 344 22.27 4.30 15.84
N GLY A 345 21.04 4.13 16.40
CA GLY A 345 20.53 5.02 17.44
C GLY A 345 21.37 4.95 18.72
N GLN A 346 21.67 3.74 19.22
CA GLN A 346 22.52 3.55 20.39
C GLN A 346 23.94 4.14 20.21
N ALA A 347 24.50 3.98 19.01
CA ALA A 347 25.83 4.50 18.69
C ALA A 347 25.86 6.01 18.42
N GLY A 348 24.70 6.71 18.41
CA GLY A 348 24.61 8.12 18.05
C GLY A 348 25.05 8.42 16.60
N SER A 349 24.97 7.43 15.70
CA SER A 349 25.50 7.55 14.34
C SER A 349 24.43 7.99 13.34
N SER A 350 24.38 9.29 13.07
CA SER A 350 23.39 9.89 12.15
C SER A 350 23.42 9.28 10.74
N TRP A 351 24.60 9.07 10.15
CA TRP A 351 24.71 8.52 8.80
C TRP A 351 24.25 7.07 8.72
N ALA A 352 24.59 6.24 9.72
CA ALA A 352 24.16 4.84 9.78
C ALA A 352 22.65 4.74 9.99
N PHE A 353 22.08 5.61 10.83
CA PHE A 353 20.64 5.68 11.08
C PHE A 353 19.87 6.02 9.80
N VAL A 354 20.28 7.07 9.07
CA VAL A 354 19.67 7.47 7.79
C VAL A 354 19.82 6.37 6.74
N LEU A 355 20.98 5.73 6.64
CA LEU A 355 21.21 4.61 5.71
C LEU A 355 20.29 3.41 6.02
N CYS A 356 20.17 3.03 7.29
CA CYS A 356 19.28 1.94 7.71
C CYS A 356 17.82 2.29 7.45
N ALA A 357 17.37 3.52 7.73
CA ALA A 357 16.02 3.99 7.40
C ALA A 357 15.73 3.95 5.91
N MET A 358 16.69 4.39 5.08
CA MET A 358 16.59 4.31 3.62
C MET A 358 16.45 2.86 3.14
N LEU A 359 17.24 1.94 3.67
CA LEU A 359 17.19 0.52 3.31
C LEU A 359 15.89 -0.15 3.81
N ALA A 360 15.35 0.25 4.97
CA ALA A 360 14.03 -0.17 5.43
C ALA A 360 12.93 0.20 4.43
N GLY A 361 13.08 1.33 3.73
CA GLY A 361 12.19 1.69 2.63
C GLY A 361 12.11 0.62 1.53
N VAL A 362 13.19 -0.10 1.23
CA VAL A 362 13.18 -1.18 0.21
C VAL A 362 12.22 -2.30 0.59
N GLY A 363 12.23 -2.73 1.84
CA GLY A 363 11.38 -3.80 2.37
C GLY A 363 9.95 -3.36 2.64
N GLY A 364 9.80 -2.13 3.16
CA GLY A 364 8.61 -1.64 3.84
C GLY A 364 7.33 -1.46 3.03
N GLY A 365 7.32 -1.69 1.74
CA GLY A 365 6.10 -1.50 0.94
C GLY A 365 5.89 -2.49 -0.20
N ALA A 366 6.94 -3.18 -0.61
CA ALA A 366 6.91 -4.09 -1.76
C ALA A 366 5.98 -5.30 -1.54
N PHE A 367 5.88 -5.76 -0.31
CA PHE A 367 5.06 -6.92 0.07
C PHE A 367 3.56 -6.73 -0.19
N TYR A 368 3.02 -5.49 -0.12
CA TYR A 368 1.60 -5.25 -0.43
C TYR A 368 1.25 -5.62 -1.87
N ALA A 369 2.08 -5.20 -2.82
CA ALA A 369 1.86 -5.52 -4.23
C ALA A 369 2.10 -7.00 -4.52
N ILE A 370 3.13 -7.61 -3.94
CA ILE A 370 3.48 -9.01 -4.17
C ILE A 370 2.38 -9.93 -3.61
N LEU A 371 1.96 -9.73 -2.36
CA LEU A 371 0.90 -10.53 -1.73
C LEU A 371 -0.46 -10.32 -2.42
N GLY A 372 -0.80 -9.09 -2.82
CA GLY A 372 -2.01 -8.83 -3.58
C GLY A 372 -2.08 -9.57 -4.92
N ASN A 373 -0.93 -9.75 -5.59
CA ASN A 373 -0.87 -10.53 -6.83
C ASN A 373 -0.84 -12.04 -6.58
N LEU A 374 -0.23 -12.50 -5.48
CA LEU A 374 -0.33 -13.89 -5.05
C LEU A 374 -1.78 -14.33 -4.82
N VAL A 375 -2.67 -13.43 -4.33
CA VAL A 375 -4.11 -13.73 -4.23
C VAL A 375 -4.69 -14.10 -5.58
N LEU A 376 -4.37 -13.35 -6.63
CA LEU A 376 -4.85 -13.66 -7.99
C LEU A 376 -4.31 -14.99 -8.50
N GLU A 377 -3.01 -15.22 -8.31
CA GLU A 377 -2.34 -16.43 -8.79
C GLU A 377 -2.75 -17.69 -8.03
N TYR A 378 -3.11 -17.57 -6.75
CA TYR A 378 -3.50 -18.71 -5.92
C TYR A 378 -4.98 -19.01 -5.97
N PHE A 379 -5.83 -17.97 -6.07
CA PHE A 379 -7.29 -18.12 -5.92
C PHE A 379 -8.08 -17.76 -7.19
N GLY A 380 -7.42 -17.25 -8.24
CA GLY A 380 -8.05 -16.93 -9.51
C GLY A 380 -8.83 -15.62 -9.52
N GLU A 381 -9.45 -15.31 -10.67
CA GLU A 381 -10.02 -14.00 -10.97
C GLU A 381 -11.46 -13.78 -10.46
N SER A 382 -12.25 -14.83 -10.31
CA SER A 382 -13.72 -14.72 -10.10
C SER A 382 -14.11 -13.97 -8.82
N SER A 383 -13.35 -14.13 -7.74
CA SER A 383 -13.57 -13.47 -6.44
C SER A 383 -12.34 -12.70 -5.95
N GLN A 384 -11.51 -12.23 -6.89
CA GLN A 384 -10.23 -11.62 -6.56
C GLN A 384 -10.36 -10.39 -5.64
N LEU A 385 -11.32 -9.50 -5.90
CA LEU A 385 -11.51 -8.30 -5.06
C LEU A 385 -11.85 -8.66 -3.63
N GLN A 386 -12.72 -9.66 -3.42
CA GLN A 386 -13.14 -10.11 -2.09
C GLN A 386 -11.97 -10.80 -1.37
N ASN A 387 -11.26 -11.71 -2.05
CA ASN A 387 -10.11 -12.41 -1.48
C ASN A 387 -8.98 -11.44 -1.13
N HIS A 388 -8.75 -10.41 -2.00
CA HIS A 388 -7.79 -9.36 -1.72
C HIS A 388 -8.23 -8.48 -0.54
N ALA A 389 -9.51 -8.13 -0.42
CA ALA A 389 -10.03 -7.34 0.69
C ALA A 389 -9.87 -8.07 2.03
N ILE A 390 -10.10 -9.40 2.05
CA ILE A 390 -9.84 -10.24 3.22
C ILE A 390 -8.35 -10.21 3.56
N LEU A 391 -7.46 -10.44 2.60
CA LEU A 391 -6.03 -10.33 2.83
C LEU A 391 -5.64 -8.95 3.37
N TYR A 392 -6.14 -7.88 2.74
CA TYR A 392 -5.76 -6.50 3.07
C TYR A 392 -6.25 -6.06 4.46
N SER A 393 -7.29 -6.70 5.03
CA SER A 393 -7.72 -6.45 6.42
C SER A 393 -6.62 -6.74 7.45
N ALA A 394 -5.64 -7.59 7.14
CA ALA A 394 -4.46 -7.84 7.95
C ALA A 394 -3.66 -6.56 8.26
N LYS A 395 -3.69 -5.57 7.35
CA LYS A 395 -3.05 -4.27 7.55
C LYS A 395 -3.61 -3.54 8.79
N ALA A 396 -4.91 -3.69 9.06
CA ALA A 396 -5.52 -3.08 10.24
C ALA A 396 -4.93 -3.67 11.53
N VAL A 397 -4.80 -4.99 11.60
CA VAL A 397 -4.19 -5.65 12.77
C VAL A 397 -2.71 -5.27 12.89
N GLY A 398 -1.97 -5.27 11.78
CA GLY A 398 -0.58 -4.82 11.76
C GLY A 398 -0.40 -3.38 12.29
N ALA A 399 -1.31 -2.46 11.92
CA ALA A 399 -1.29 -1.08 12.43
C ALA A 399 -1.58 -1.00 13.94
N LEU A 400 -2.62 -1.70 14.41
CA LEU A 400 -3.00 -1.70 15.81
C LEU A 400 -1.88 -2.29 16.69
N VAL A 401 -1.21 -3.33 16.24
CA VAL A 401 -0.10 -3.97 16.98
C VAL A 401 1.20 -3.17 16.83
N GLY A 402 1.61 -2.87 15.60
CA GLY A 402 2.92 -2.27 15.31
C GLY A 402 3.00 -0.78 15.66
N VAL A 403 1.89 -0.05 15.63
CA VAL A 403 1.89 1.38 15.99
C VAL A 403 1.22 1.58 17.35
N GLY A 404 -0.03 1.16 17.49
CA GLY A 404 -0.79 1.34 18.73
C GLY A 404 -0.19 0.54 19.90
N GLY A 405 0.09 -0.75 19.70
CA GLY A 405 0.70 -1.62 20.72
C GLY A 405 2.11 -1.17 21.10
N ALA A 406 2.95 -0.83 20.12
CA ALA A 406 4.29 -0.33 20.38
C ALA A 406 4.29 0.96 21.21
N ALA A 407 3.32 1.86 21.00
CA ALA A 407 3.19 3.09 21.76
C ALA A 407 2.92 2.87 23.26
N PHE A 408 2.36 1.72 23.65
CA PHE A 408 2.23 1.37 25.08
C PHE A 408 3.53 0.80 25.67
N LEU A 409 4.34 0.16 24.86
CA LEU A 409 5.54 -0.53 25.31
C LEU A 409 6.77 0.36 25.35
N ILE A 410 6.75 1.48 24.61
CA ILE A 410 7.94 2.32 24.41
C ILE A 410 8.48 2.90 25.73
N ASP A 411 7.57 3.30 26.65
CA ASP A 411 7.94 3.84 27.95
C ASP A 411 8.55 2.78 28.88
N ALA A 412 8.20 1.51 28.67
CA ALA A 412 8.66 0.40 29.50
C ALA A 412 9.97 -0.24 29.01
N VAL A 413 10.14 -0.37 27.70
CA VAL A 413 11.26 -1.13 27.12
C VAL A 413 12.21 -0.29 26.24
N GLY A 414 11.83 0.93 25.90
CA GLY A 414 12.62 1.81 25.04
C GLY A 414 12.51 1.52 23.54
N TYR A 415 12.97 2.46 22.72
CA TYR A 415 12.96 2.34 21.25
C TYR A 415 13.83 1.19 20.74
N GLU A 416 15.04 1.03 21.28
CA GLU A 416 16.04 0.06 20.83
C GLU A 416 15.50 -1.36 20.86
N TRP A 417 14.92 -1.77 21.98
CA TRP A 417 14.37 -3.11 22.14
C TRP A 417 13.15 -3.36 21.25
N LEU A 418 12.35 -2.33 21.00
CA LEU A 418 11.22 -2.44 20.05
C LEU A 418 11.71 -2.57 18.60
N PHE A 419 12.77 -1.86 18.21
CA PHE A 419 13.41 -2.06 16.91
C PHE A 419 14.04 -3.45 16.79
N VAL A 420 14.67 -3.97 17.84
CA VAL A 420 15.18 -5.35 17.88
C VAL A 420 14.03 -6.35 17.74
N ALA A 421 12.94 -6.17 18.48
CA ALA A 421 11.75 -7.04 18.38
C ALA A 421 11.13 -7.00 16.98
N ALA A 422 11.02 -5.81 16.39
CA ALA A 422 10.55 -5.65 15.01
C ALA A 422 11.46 -6.37 14.01
N GLY A 423 12.77 -6.32 14.21
CA GLY A 423 13.75 -7.06 13.42
C GLY A 423 13.56 -8.58 13.49
N LEU A 424 13.35 -9.12 14.69
CA LEU A 424 13.06 -10.54 14.89
C LEU A 424 11.76 -10.96 14.21
N VAL A 425 10.69 -10.16 14.34
CA VAL A 425 9.42 -10.41 13.66
C VAL A 425 9.57 -10.37 12.14
N GLY A 426 10.32 -9.40 11.60
CA GLY A 426 10.58 -9.28 10.16
C GLY A 426 11.32 -10.51 9.61
N LEU A 427 12.40 -10.94 10.25
CA LEU A 427 13.17 -12.14 9.86
C LEU A 427 12.37 -13.42 10.05
N GLY A 428 11.64 -13.55 11.16
CA GLY A 428 10.71 -14.66 11.37
C GLY A 428 9.66 -14.75 10.27
N THR A 429 9.07 -13.61 9.88
CA THR A 429 8.10 -13.53 8.79
C THR A 429 8.72 -13.92 7.44
N ALA A 430 9.95 -13.50 7.15
CA ALA A 430 10.66 -13.91 5.94
C ALA A 430 10.84 -15.44 5.86
N THR A 431 11.11 -16.10 7.00
CA THR A 431 11.22 -17.57 7.03
C THR A 431 9.87 -18.28 6.84
N ILE A 432 8.78 -17.67 7.30
CA ILE A 432 7.42 -18.23 7.16
C ILE A 432 6.98 -18.29 5.69
N VAL A 433 7.48 -17.39 4.83
CA VAL A 433 7.15 -17.34 3.38
C VAL A 433 7.42 -18.68 2.69
N ARG A 434 8.39 -19.47 3.15
CA ARG A 434 8.69 -20.80 2.57
C ARG A 434 7.51 -21.77 2.61
N PHE A 435 6.60 -21.59 3.57
CA PHE A 435 5.42 -22.45 3.74
C PHE A 435 4.25 -22.04 2.83
N LEU A 436 4.33 -20.91 2.13
CA LEU A 436 3.31 -20.54 1.15
C LEU A 436 3.33 -21.52 -0.01
N LYS A 437 2.26 -22.29 -0.16
CA LYS A 437 2.06 -23.24 -1.28
C LYS A 437 0.78 -22.87 -2.03
N GLN A 438 0.82 -22.99 -3.36
CA GLN A 438 -0.35 -22.71 -4.19
C GLN A 438 -1.40 -23.83 -3.98
N PRO A 439 -2.64 -23.47 -3.60
CA PRO A 439 -3.69 -24.47 -3.36
C PRO A 439 -4.08 -25.21 -4.67
N GLY A 440 -4.44 -26.50 -4.54
CA GLY A 440 -4.90 -27.31 -5.65
C GLY A 440 -3.80 -27.81 -6.60
N ARG A 441 -2.53 -27.63 -6.27
CA ARG A 441 -1.39 -28.21 -7.01
C ARG A 441 -0.58 -29.11 -6.10
N PRO A 442 -0.13 -30.29 -6.60
CA PRO A 442 0.83 -31.10 -5.86
C PRO A 442 2.13 -30.30 -5.65
N SER A 443 2.71 -30.39 -4.46
CA SER A 443 4.05 -29.87 -4.23
C SER A 443 5.03 -30.71 -5.04
N LEU A 444 5.66 -30.07 -6.02
CA LEU A 444 6.80 -30.68 -6.77
C LEU A 444 8.12 -30.51 -6.00
N ASP A 445 8.03 -30.44 -4.66
CA ASP A 445 9.21 -30.41 -3.79
C ASP A 445 9.68 -31.88 -3.62
N GLY A 446 10.49 -32.32 -4.57
CA GLY A 446 11.36 -33.50 -4.50
C GLY A 446 12.78 -33.01 -4.45
#